data_589c3eb6d059a01f978de1fd76f7b9e1
#
_entry.id   589c3eb6d059a01f978de1fd76f7b9e1
#
_cell.length_a   1.000
_cell.length_b   1.000
_cell.length_c   1.000
_cell.angle_alpha   90.00
_cell.angle_beta   90.00
_cell.angle_gamma   90.00
#
_symmetry.space_group_name_H-M   'P 1'
#
loop_
_entity.id
_entity.type
_entity.pdbx_description
1 polymer ?
#
loop_
_entity_poly.entity_id
_entity_poly.type
_entity_poly.pdbx_seq_one_letter_code
_entity_poly.pdbx_strand_id
1 'polypeptide(L)'
;IDFGGYWNHRLSHKINIFWNQHMIHHSSESFNLACALRQSISNLFAYFPLLLLPAALLGVPYKVIAILAPVQLFAQFWYHTQHIGKLGFLEYIIVTPSQHRVHHAINERYIDKNLGQVFSIWDRIFGTFQEELASDPPQYGVLKQVNTWNPFTINFMHFWQITKDAWRTKSWVDKLRIWFMPTGWRPADVAENYPV
;
A
#
# COMPACT_ATOMS: atom_id res chain seq x y z
N ILE A 1 -14.27 7.95 -6.87
CA ILE A 1 -12.82 8.04 -6.63
C ILE A 1 -12.42 7.09 -5.50
N ASP A 2 -13.02 7.16 -4.32
CA ASP A 2 -12.58 6.42 -3.13
C ASP A 2 -12.61 4.89 -3.31
N PHE A 3 -13.63 4.34 -3.96
CA PHE A 3 -13.68 2.92 -4.34
C PHE A 3 -12.48 2.51 -5.22
N GLY A 4 -12.17 3.31 -6.25
CA GLY A 4 -10.97 3.10 -7.06
C GLY A 4 -9.69 3.22 -6.24
N GLY A 5 -9.65 4.17 -5.29
CA GLY A 5 -8.57 4.34 -4.34
C GLY A 5 -8.33 3.11 -3.47
N TYR A 6 -9.41 2.52 -2.92
CA TYR A 6 -9.32 1.27 -2.16
C TYR A 6 -8.69 0.13 -2.99
N TRP A 7 -9.16 -0.06 -4.25
CA TRP A 7 -8.60 -1.10 -5.11
C TRP A 7 -7.16 -0.81 -5.52
N ASN A 8 -6.82 0.46 -5.81
CA ASN A 8 -5.43 0.85 -6.05
C ASN A 8 -4.54 0.47 -4.86
N HIS A 9 -4.95 0.82 -3.66
CA HIS A 9 -4.24 0.55 -2.43
C HIS A 9 -4.09 -0.97 -2.19
N ARG A 10 -5.19 -1.71 -2.33
CA ARG A 10 -5.20 -3.17 -2.18
C ARG A 10 -4.29 -3.87 -3.19
N LEU A 11 -4.32 -3.47 -4.45
CA LEU A 11 -3.45 -4.04 -5.48
C LEU A 11 -1.98 -3.67 -5.25
N SER A 12 -1.71 -2.46 -4.74
CA SER A 12 -0.35 -2.04 -4.37
C SER A 12 0.24 -2.90 -3.25
N HIS A 13 -0.58 -3.43 -2.34
CA HIS A 13 -0.15 -4.38 -1.32
C HIS A 13 -0.03 -5.81 -1.83
N LYS A 14 -0.91 -6.22 -2.75
CA LYS A 14 -1.07 -7.63 -3.14
C LYS A 14 -0.23 -8.06 -4.32
N ILE A 15 0.29 -7.16 -5.13
CA ILE A 15 0.97 -7.47 -6.39
C ILE A 15 2.40 -6.94 -6.36
N ASN A 16 3.36 -7.82 -6.63
CA ASN A 16 4.79 -7.55 -6.54
C ASN A 16 5.23 -6.23 -7.21
N ILE A 17 4.87 -6.03 -8.49
CA ILE A 17 5.28 -4.81 -9.21
C ILE A 17 4.67 -3.54 -8.62
N PHE A 18 3.43 -3.63 -8.11
CA PHE A 18 2.73 -2.48 -7.58
C PHE A 18 3.17 -2.12 -6.17
N TRP A 19 3.65 -3.09 -5.39
CA TRP A 19 4.26 -2.84 -4.09
C TRP A 19 5.42 -1.85 -4.18
N ASN A 20 6.17 -1.85 -5.29
CA ASN A 20 7.24 -0.88 -5.50
C ASN A 20 6.78 0.58 -5.43
N GLN A 21 5.52 0.85 -5.77
CA GLN A 21 4.94 2.21 -5.69
C GLN A 21 4.57 2.59 -4.26
N HIS A 22 4.36 1.61 -3.37
CA HIS A 22 3.82 1.83 -2.04
C HIS A 22 4.80 1.52 -0.90
N MET A 23 5.79 0.67 -1.14
CA MET A 23 6.77 0.24 -0.14
C MET A 23 7.47 1.42 0.57
N ILE A 24 7.83 2.47 -0.16
CA ILE A 24 8.49 3.65 0.43
C ILE A 24 7.61 4.34 1.47
N HIS A 25 6.29 4.37 1.23
CA HIS A 25 5.31 4.92 2.16
C HIS A 25 5.30 4.14 3.48
N HIS A 26 5.35 2.81 3.43
CA HIS A 26 5.40 1.93 4.59
C HIS A 26 6.77 1.81 5.25
N SER A 27 7.84 2.22 4.60
CA SER A 27 9.22 1.93 5.06
C SER A 27 9.67 2.71 6.28
N SER A 28 8.86 3.60 6.85
CA SER A 28 9.20 4.35 8.05
C SER A 28 8.90 3.54 9.31
N GLU A 29 9.89 3.39 10.19
CA GLU A 29 9.72 2.82 11.53
C GLU A 29 9.07 3.80 12.51
N SER A 30 8.99 5.08 12.14
CA SER A 30 8.32 6.13 12.90
C SER A 30 7.03 6.54 12.19
N PHE A 31 5.88 6.29 12.83
CA PHE A 31 4.59 6.66 12.26
C PHE A 31 4.18 8.07 12.69
N ASN A 32 4.15 8.99 11.75
CA ASN A 32 3.79 10.39 11.95
C ASN A 32 3.36 11.04 10.62
N LEU A 33 2.97 12.32 10.65
CA LEU A 33 2.51 13.05 9.46
C LEU A 33 3.52 13.09 8.30
N ALA A 34 4.82 12.94 8.56
CA ALA A 34 5.82 12.86 7.50
C ALA A 34 5.71 11.57 6.68
N CYS A 35 5.13 10.50 7.23
CA CYS A 35 4.87 9.26 6.48
C CYS A 35 3.93 9.51 5.31
N ALA A 36 2.91 10.36 5.48
CA ALA A 36 1.98 10.72 4.40
C ALA A 36 2.69 11.35 3.19
N LEU A 37 3.81 12.03 3.42
CA LEU A 37 4.60 12.70 2.38
C LEU A 37 5.64 11.77 1.73
N ARG A 38 5.86 10.58 2.28
CA ARG A 38 6.76 9.58 1.68
C ARG A 38 6.07 8.89 0.52
N GLN A 39 6.24 9.47 -0.67
CA GLN A 39 5.63 8.96 -1.91
C GLN A 39 6.71 8.49 -2.89
N SER A 40 6.40 7.43 -3.63
CA SER A 40 7.33 6.88 -4.62
C SER A 40 7.38 7.74 -5.88
N ILE A 41 8.58 7.92 -6.42
CA ILE A 41 8.78 8.50 -7.76
C ILE A 41 8.07 7.65 -8.83
N SER A 42 7.97 6.33 -8.62
CA SER A 42 7.28 5.42 -9.53
C SER A 42 5.77 5.66 -9.63
N ASN A 43 5.16 6.46 -8.72
CA ASN A 43 3.77 6.89 -8.82
C ASN A 43 3.50 7.72 -10.10
N LEU A 44 4.52 8.27 -10.76
CA LEU A 44 4.38 8.89 -12.09
C LEU A 44 3.87 7.89 -13.15
N PHE A 45 4.10 6.60 -12.93
CA PHE A 45 3.63 5.50 -13.80
C PHE A 45 2.46 4.74 -13.16
N ALA A 46 1.69 5.42 -12.32
CA ALA A 46 0.60 4.80 -11.58
C ALA A 46 -0.50 4.27 -12.52
N TYR A 47 -1.02 3.09 -12.20
CA TYR A 47 -2.16 2.49 -12.90
C TYR A 47 -3.52 2.98 -12.37
N PHE A 48 -3.53 3.84 -11.36
CA PHE A 48 -4.74 4.39 -10.74
C PHE A 48 -5.75 4.98 -11.75
N PRO A 49 -5.33 5.70 -12.81
CA PRO A 49 -6.27 6.19 -13.82
C PRO A 49 -7.11 5.09 -14.47
N LEU A 50 -6.59 3.86 -14.60
CA LEU A 50 -7.35 2.74 -15.15
C LEU A 50 -8.50 2.32 -14.23
N LEU A 51 -8.35 2.49 -12.92
CA LEU A 51 -9.39 2.19 -11.93
C LEU A 51 -10.52 3.24 -11.91
N LEU A 52 -10.31 4.39 -12.57
CA LEU A 52 -11.33 5.41 -12.79
C LEU A 52 -12.10 5.22 -14.10
N LEU A 53 -11.70 4.28 -14.95
CA LEU A 53 -12.38 4.00 -16.21
C LEU A 53 -13.88 3.72 -16.05
N PRO A 54 -14.35 2.96 -15.05
CA PRO A 54 -15.79 2.77 -14.84
C PRO A 54 -16.54 4.09 -14.62
N ALA A 55 -15.95 5.02 -13.86
CA ALA A 55 -16.55 6.34 -13.65
C ALA A 55 -16.62 7.16 -14.96
N ALA A 56 -15.57 7.09 -15.77
CA ALA A 56 -15.53 7.75 -17.08
C ALA A 56 -16.60 7.16 -18.03
N LEU A 57 -16.75 5.83 -18.05
CA LEU A 57 -17.78 5.14 -18.86
C LEU A 57 -19.20 5.47 -18.41
N LEU A 58 -19.40 5.80 -17.13
CA LEU A 58 -20.68 6.29 -16.59
C LEU A 58 -20.88 7.79 -16.82
N GLY A 59 -20.00 8.45 -17.57
CA GLY A 59 -20.13 9.85 -17.93
C GLY A 59 -19.73 10.85 -16.86
N VAL A 60 -18.97 10.43 -15.82
CA VAL A 60 -18.48 11.36 -14.79
C VAL A 60 -17.46 12.32 -15.43
N PRO A 61 -17.70 13.65 -15.41
CA PRO A 61 -16.80 14.61 -16.02
C PRO A 61 -15.42 14.60 -15.34
N TYR A 62 -14.35 14.72 -16.12
CA TYR A 62 -12.97 14.76 -15.58
C TYR A 62 -12.77 15.88 -14.55
N LYS A 63 -13.49 17.00 -14.68
CA LYS A 63 -13.45 18.14 -13.74
C LYS A 63 -13.86 17.73 -12.33
N VAL A 64 -14.84 16.83 -12.20
CA VAL A 64 -15.25 16.29 -10.88
C VAL A 64 -14.12 15.49 -10.27
N ILE A 65 -13.46 14.65 -11.07
CA ILE A 65 -12.30 13.87 -10.61
C ILE A 65 -11.14 14.80 -10.22
N ALA A 66 -10.85 15.81 -11.04
CA ALA A 66 -9.77 16.77 -10.78
C ALA A 66 -9.99 17.59 -9.49
N ILE A 67 -11.24 17.89 -9.13
CA ILE A 67 -11.57 18.57 -7.87
C ILE A 67 -11.50 17.60 -6.67
N LEU A 68 -12.03 16.39 -6.82
CA LEU A 68 -12.13 15.44 -5.72
C LEU A 68 -10.80 14.77 -5.39
N ALA A 69 -9.88 14.59 -6.34
CA ALA A 69 -8.61 13.91 -6.10
C ALA A 69 -7.73 14.63 -5.07
N PRO A 70 -7.50 15.96 -5.11
CA PRO A 70 -6.79 16.68 -4.06
C PRO A 70 -7.50 16.61 -2.70
N VAL A 71 -8.83 16.67 -2.68
CA VAL A 71 -9.62 16.54 -1.44
C VAL A 71 -9.41 15.16 -0.82
N GLN A 72 -9.43 14.11 -1.63
CA GLN A 72 -9.17 12.74 -1.18
C GLN A 72 -7.74 12.58 -0.64
N LEU A 73 -6.73 13.16 -1.31
CA LEU A 73 -5.35 13.13 -0.82
C LEU A 73 -5.21 13.87 0.51
N PHE A 74 -5.83 15.05 0.64
CA PHE A 74 -5.82 15.79 1.89
C PHE A 74 -6.53 15.03 3.02
N ALA A 75 -7.65 14.37 2.71
CA ALA A 75 -8.37 13.53 3.65
C ALA A 75 -7.56 12.31 4.13
N GLN A 76 -6.51 11.93 3.43
CA GLN A 76 -5.60 10.86 3.84
C GLN A 76 -4.42 11.34 4.70
N PHE A 77 -4.14 12.63 4.73
CA PHE A 77 -2.98 13.19 5.44
C PHE A 77 -3.15 13.12 6.96
N TRP A 78 -4.30 13.56 7.49
CA TRP A 78 -4.52 13.79 8.92
C TRP A 78 -4.43 12.54 9.80
N TYR A 79 -4.71 11.37 9.27
CA TYR A 79 -4.75 10.15 10.06
C TYR A 79 -3.37 9.48 10.27
N HIS A 80 -2.29 10.02 9.67
CA HIS A 80 -0.92 9.56 9.90
C HIS A 80 -0.38 10.08 11.24
N THR A 81 -0.99 9.66 12.36
CA THR A 81 -0.59 10.12 13.69
C THR A 81 -0.83 9.08 14.78
N GLN A 82 0.03 9.10 15.79
CA GLN A 82 -0.11 8.31 17.00
C GLN A 82 -0.87 9.04 18.12
N HIS A 83 -1.12 10.35 17.97
CA HIS A 83 -1.68 11.19 19.02
C HIS A 83 -3.21 11.10 19.16
N ILE A 84 -3.89 10.56 18.16
CA ILE A 84 -5.34 10.41 18.16
C ILE A 84 -5.67 8.94 18.36
N GLY A 85 -6.40 8.64 19.42
CA GLY A 85 -6.89 7.30 19.74
C GLY A 85 -8.06 6.86 18.84
N LYS A 86 -8.76 5.82 19.27
CA LYS A 86 -9.98 5.35 18.58
C LYS A 86 -11.07 6.41 18.61
N LEU A 87 -11.75 6.61 17.50
CA LEU A 87 -12.83 7.60 17.34
C LEU A 87 -14.24 6.98 17.44
N GLY A 88 -14.32 5.78 18.01
CA GLY A 88 -15.59 5.11 18.29
C GLY A 88 -16.40 4.86 17.02
N PHE A 89 -17.62 5.35 16.98
CA PHE A 89 -18.57 5.11 15.89
C PHE A 89 -18.06 5.65 14.52
N LEU A 90 -17.21 6.69 14.49
CA LEU A 90 -16.66 7.21 13.24
C LEU A 90 -15.81 6.16 12.49
N GLU A 91 -15.24 5.20 13.19
CA GLU A 91 -14.46 4.11 12.59
C GLU A 91 -15.28 3.16 11.71
N TYR A 92 -16.62 3.23 11.80
CA TYR A 92 -17.51 2.49 10.90
C TYR A 92 -17.70 3.19 9.55
N ILE A 93 -17.41 4.49 9.47
CA ILE A 93 -17.71 5.32 8.30
C ILE A 93 -16.42 5.73 7.59
N ILE A 94 -15.47 6.32 8.34
CA ILE A 94 -14.23 6.87 7.80
C ILE A 94 -13.01 6.12 8.32
N VAL A 95 -11.93 6.18 7.56
CA VAL A 95 -10.61 5.72 8.01
C VAL A 95 -10.10 6.68 9.08
N THR A 96 -9.71 6.12 10.22
CA THR A 96 -9.24 6.86 11.40
C THR A 96 -7.75 6.59 11.65
N PRO A 97 -7.09 7.41 12.52
CA PRO A 97 -5.71 7.15 12.88
C PRO A 97 -5.47 5.75 13.45
N SER A 98 -6.39 5.20 14.24
CA SER A 98 -6.23 3.84 14.79
C SER A 98 -6.24 2.77 13.69
N GLN A 99 -7.15 2.90 12.73
CA GLN A 99 -7.20 1.98 11.58
C GLN A 99 -5.97 2.10 10.69
N HIS A 100 -5.47 3.32 10.50
CA HIS A 100 -4.30 3.55 9.64
C HIS A 100 -2.98 3.15 10.33
N ARG A 101 -2.90 3.20 11.66
CA ARG A 101 -1.79 2.59 12.42
C ARG A 101 -1.72 1.08 12.20
N VAL A 102 -2.86 0.39 12.26
CA VAL A 102 -2.95 -1.04 11.92
C VAL A 102 -2.49 -1.30 10.49
N HIS A 103 -2.91 -0.45 9.54
CA HIS A 103 -2.52 -0.56 8.13
C HIS A 103 -1.00 -0.48 7.93
N HIS A 104 -0.32 0.43 8.62
CA HIS A 104 1.14 0.59 8.54
C HIS A 104 1.94 -0.40 9.38
N ALA A 105 1.27 -1.28 10.14
CA ALA A 105 1.94 -2.19 11.03
C ALA A 105 2.41 -3.48 10.34
N ILE A 106 3.57 -3.98 10.81
CA ILE A 106 4.18 -5.23 10.36
C ILE A 106 3.83 -6.43 11.24
N ASN A 107 3.03 -6.25 12.28
CA ASN A 107 2.52 -7.35 13.09
C ASN A 107 1.74 -8.32 12.18
N GLU A 108 1.93 -9.62 12.35
CA GLU A 108 1.38 -10.65 11.47
C GLU A 108 -0.12 -10.50 11.21
N ARG A 109 -0.91 -10.22 12.26
CA ARG A 109 -2.36 -10.03 12.13
C ARG A 109 -2.78 -8.76 11.40
N TYR A 110 -1.90 -7.77 11.28
CA TYR A 110 -2.17 -6.46 10.68
C TYR A 110 -1.76 -6.36 9.21
N ILE A 111 -0.96 -7.32 8.74
CA ILE A 111 -0.50 -7.31 7.33
C ILE A 111 -1.69 -7.34 6.39
N ASP A 112 -1.68 -6.42 5.41
CA ASP A 112 -2.71 -6.25 4.38
C ASP A 112 -4.11 -5.95 4.93
N LYS A 113 -4.20 -5.28 6.07
CA LYS A 113 -5.45 -4.84 6.67
C LYS A 113 -5.67 -3.35 6.49
N ASN A 114 -6.93 -2.92 6.63
CA ASN A 114 -7.38 -1.53 6.62
C ASN A 114 -6.88 -0.74 5.39
N LEU A 115 -7.24 -1.22 4.20
CA LEU A 115 -6.82 -0.68 2.91
C LEU A 115 -7.69 0.49 2.41
N GLY A 116 -8.72 0.87 3.17
CA GLY A 116 -9.56 2.04 2.90
C GLY A 116 -8.72 3.34 2.86
N GLN A 117 -9.13 4.29 2.04
CA GLN A 117 -8.45 5.59 1.94
C GLN A 117 -9.19 6.69 2.70
N VAL A 118 -10.47 6.90 2.39
CA VAL A 118 -11.32 7.87 3.11
C VAL A 118 -12.43 7.14 3.86
N PHE A 119 -13.11 6.20 3.20
CA PHE A 119 -14.18 5.42 3.80
C PHE A 119 -13.70 4.02 4.22
N SER A 120 -13.94 3.68 5.49
CA SER A 120 -13.59 2.36 6.07
C SER A 120 -14.58 1.25 5.69
N ILE A 121 -15.69 1.59 5.07
CA ILE A 121 -16.74 0.65 4.66
C ILE A 121 -16.20 -0.41 3.70
N TRP A 122 -15.24 -0.06 2.83
CA TRP A 122 -14.65 -0.99 1.87
C TRP A 122 -13.91 -2.14 2.56
N ASP A 123 -13.20 -1.85 3.65
CA ASP A 123 -12.51 -2.88 4.42
C ASP A 123 -13.49 -3.89 5.03
N ARG A 124 -14.65 -3.44 5.45
CA ARG A 124 -15.71 -4.30 6.00
C ARG A 124 -16.36 -5.13 4.91
N ILE A 125 -16.69 -4.52 3.77
CA ILE A 125 -17.31 -5.21 2.63
C ILE A 125 -16.37 -6.29 2.06
N PHE A 126 -15.07 -5.99 1.95
CA PHE A 126 -14.08 -6.88 1.32
C PHE A 126 -13.25 -7.71 2.31
N GLY A 127 -13.59 -7.68 3.61
CA GLY A 127 -12.97 -8.54 4.65
C GLY A 127 -11.53 -8.17 5.01
N THR A 128 -11.13 -6.93 4.78
CA THR A 128 -9.79 -6.43 5.11
C THR A 128 -9.77 -5.61 6.41
N PHE A 129 -10.89 -5.43 7.08
CA PHE A 129 -10.95 -4.70 8.35
C PHE A 129 -10.26 -5.46 9.47
N GLN A 130 -9.47 -4.73 10.27
CA GLN A 130 -8.87 -5.20 11.51
C GLN A 130 -8.82 -4.05 12.52
N GLU A 131 -9.30 -4.30 13.72
CA GLU A 131 -9.23 -3.35 14.83
C GLU A 131 -7.82 -3.29 15.42
N GLU A 132 -7.38 -2.10 15.85
CA GLU A 132 -6.17 -1.92 16.64
C GLU A 132 -6.38 -2.50 18.05
N LEU A 133 -5.50 -3.41 18.47
CA LEU A 133 -5.60 -4.11 19.76
C LEU A 133 -4.55 -3.56 20.74
N ALA A 134 -4.99 -3.26 21.97
CA ALA A 134 -4.07 -2.85 23.03
C ALA A 134 -3.07 -3.97 23.42
N SER A 135 -3.48 -5.24 23.23
CA SER A 135 -2.63 -6.41 23.49
C SER A 135 -1.57 -6.67 22.40
N ASP A 136 -1.67 -6.01 21.26
CA ASP A 136 -0.75 -6.17 20.11
C ASP A 136 -0.50 -4.79 19.48
N PRO A 137 0.29 -3.93 20.12
CA PRO A 137 0.53 -2.56 19.65
C PRO A 137 1.24 -2.57 18.29
N PRO A 138 0.85 -1.68 17.35
CA PRO A 138 1.43 -1.59 16.03
C PRO A 138 2.94 -1.37 16.04
N GLN A 139 3.68 -2.19 15.29
CA GLN A 139 5.08 -2.03 14.98
C GLN A 139 5.21 -1.62 13.52
N TYR A 140 5.98 -0.57 13.23
CA TYR A 140 5.99 0.05 11.90
C TYR A 140 7.22 -0.29 11.09
N GLY A 141 7.10 -0.13 9.77
CA GLY A 141 8.15 -0.39 8.81
C GLY A 141 7.72 -1.37 7.72
N VAL A 142 8.69 -2.06 7.16
CA VAL A 142 8.48 -3.17 6.21
C VAL A 142 9.19 -4.41 6.74
N LEU A 143 8.70 -5.61 6.41
CA LEU A 143 9.25 -6.88 6.92
C LEU A 143 10.75 -7.01 6.67
N LYS A 144 11.23 -6.49 5.53
CA LYS A 144 12.65 -6.34 5.25
C LYS A 144 12.99 -4.85 5.22
N GLN A 145 13.58 -4.37 6.30
CA GLN A 145 13.91 -2.94 6.46
C GLN A 145 14.82 -2.43 5.35
N VAL A 146 14.54 -1.21 4.91
CA VAL A 146 15.21 -0.58 3.77
C VAL A 146 16.66 -0.18 4.11
N ASN A 147 16.93 0.20 5.35
CA ASN A 147 18.26 0.55 5.89
C ASN A 147 19.05 1.55 5.02
N THR A 148 18.37 2.44 4.31
CA THR A 148 19.01 3.46 3.48
C THR A 148 18.18 4.73 3.40
N TRP A 149 18.86 5.88 3.32
CA TRP A 149 18.28 7.18 3.05
C TRP A 149 18.51 7.64 1.59
N ASN A 150 19.17 6.79 0.78
CA ASN A 150 19.37 7.11 -0.63
C ASN A 150 18.03 7.07 -1.38
N PRO A 151 17.57 8.22 -1.94
CA PRO A 151 16.24 8.31 -2.56
C PRO A 151 16.08 7.40 -3.79
N PHE A 152 17.14 7.15 -4.53
CA PHE A 152 17.09 6.23 -5.67
C PHE A 152 16.99 4.78 -5.19
N THR A 153 17.81 4.39 -4.24
CA THR A 153 17.79 3.03 -3.72
C THR A 153 16.42 2.70 -3.13
N ILE A 154 15.88 3.54 -2.25
CA ILE A 154 14.60 3.28 -1.58
C ILE A 154 13.42 3.20 -2.55
N ASN A 155 13.47 3.98 -3.65
CA ASN A 155 12.39 3.98 -4.65
C ASN A 155 12.42 2.76 -5.59
N PHE A 156 13.59 2.15 -5.79
CA PHE A 156 13.73 1.10 -6.82
C PHE A 156 14.23 -0.24 -6.28
N MET A 157 14.53 -0.36 -4.97
CA MET A 157 15.12 -1.59 -4.43
C MET A 157 14.23 -2.82 -4.62
N HIS A 158 12.93 -2.69 -4.44
CA HIS A 158 11.99 -3.80 -4.65
C HIS A 158 11.88 -4.17 -6.13
N PHE A 159 11.72 -3.17 -7.01
CA PHE A 159 11.73 -3.37 -8.46
C PHE A 159 13.02 -4.07 -8.90
N TRP A 160 14.15 -3.65 -8.35
CA TRP A 160 15.45 -4.24 -8.66
C TRP A 160 15.55 -5.68 -8.14
N GLN A 161 14.97 -5.96 -6.97
CA GLN A 161 14.95 -7.32 -6.44
C GLN A 161 14.14 -8.27 -7.34
N ILE A 162 12.91 -7.89 -7.71
CA ILE A 162 12.08 -8.73 -8.60
C ILE A 162 12.72 -8.88 -9.99
N THR A 163 13.40 -7.83 -10.52
CA THR A 163 14.13 -7.90 -11.77
C THR A 163 15.28 -8.92 -11.70
N LYS A 164 16.08 -8.89 -10.63
CA LYS A 164 17.14 -9.87 -10.40
C LYS A 164 16.60 -11.29 -10.29
N ASP A 165 15.50 -11.46 -9.57
CA ASP A 165 14.90 -12.78 -9.40
C ASP A 165 14.30 -13.31 -10.69
N ALA A 166 13.67 -12.45 -11.50
CA ALA A 166 13.22 -12.78 -12.86
C ALA A 166 14.38 -13.19 -13.77
N TRP A 167 15.53 -12.53 -13.65
CA TRP A 167 16.73 -12.88 -14.42
C TRP A 167 17.32 -14.22 -13.99
N ARG A 168 17.38 -14.49 -12.68
CA ARG A 168 18.03 -15.66 -12.08
C ARG A 168 17.25 -16.95 -12.26
N THR A 169 15.92 -16.91 -12.25
CA THR A 169 15.11 -18.13 -12.41
C THR A 169 15.34 -18.78 -13.78
N LYS A 170 15.40 -20.10 -13.79
CA LYS A 170 15.47 -20.93 -15.01
C LYS A 170 14.12 -21.08 -15.68
N SER A 171 13.03 -20.86 -14.93
CA SER A 171 11.65 -21.02 -15.42
C SER A 171 11.20 -19.79 -16.22
N TRP A 172 10.96 -19.96 -17.52
CA TRP A 172 10.39 -18.90 -18.37
C TRP A 172 9.02 -18.42 -17.90
N VAL A 173 8.23 -19.31 -17.35
CA VAL A 173 6.91 -18.96 -16.77
C VAL A 173 7.09 -18.06 -15.57
N ASP A 174 8.03 -18.37 -14.69
CA ASP A 174 8.25 -17.58 -13.47
C ASP A 174 8.91 -16.24 -13.73
N LYS A 175 9.69 -16.10 -14.82
CA LYS A 175 10.19 -14.80 -15.30
C LYS A 175 9.06 -13.80 -15.59
N LEU A 176 7.91 -14.30 -16.06
CA LEU A 176 6.73 -13.47 -16.35
C LEU A 176 5.81 -13.35 -15.12
N ARG A 177 5.64 -14.43 -14.38
CA ARG A 177 4.72 -14.46 -13.23
C ARG A 177 5.16 -13.56 -12.09
N ILE A 178 6.45 -13.47 -11.80
CA ILE A 178 7.00 -12.77 -10.63
C ILE A 178 6.46 -11.35 -10.48
N TRP A 179 6.19 -10.67 -11.60
CA TRP A 179 5.69 -9.30 -11.61
C TRP A 179 4.30 -9.17 -11.03
N PHE A 180 3.45 -10.18 -11.25
CA PHE A 180 2.02 -10.17 -10.92
C PHE A 180 1.64 -11.11 -9.79
N MET A 181 2.59 -11.88 -9.28
CA MET A 181 2.39 -12.75 -8.11
C MET A 181 2.25 -11.90 -6.83
N PRO A 182 1.73 -12.51 -5.75
CA PRO A 182 1.61 -11.83 -4.46
C PRO A 182 2.92 -11.19 -4.02
N THR A 183 2.83 -10.06 -3.35
CA THR A 183 3.97 -9.31 -2.80
C THR A 183 4.87 -10.24 -1.97
N GLY A 184 6.17 -10.19 -2.27
CA GLY A 184 7.16 -11.05 -1.63
C GLY A 184 7.29 -12.46 -2.22
N TRP A 185 6.42 -12.85 -3.16
CA TRP A 185 6.58 -14.13 -3.86
C TRP A 185 7.87 -14.15 -4.71
N ARG A 186 8.59 -15.26 -4.65
CA ARG A 186 9.81 -15.50 -5.41
C ARG A 186 9.77 -16.91 -6.04
N PRO A 187 10.37 -17.13 -7.23
CA PRO A 187 10.54 -18.48 -7.77
C PRO A 187 11.29 -19.37 -6.79
N ALA A 188 10.87 -20.64 -6.67
CA ALA A 188 11.45 -21.57 -5.69
C ALA A 188 12.95 -21.78 -5.90
N ASP A 189 13.39 -21.95 -7.14
CA ASP A 189 14.80 -22.10 -7.50
C ASP A 189 15.66 -20.86 -7.14
N VAL A 190 15.05 -19.68 -7.12
CA VAL A 190 15.72 -18.44 -6.71
C VAL A 190 15.69 -18.28 -5.19
N ALA A 191 14.57 -18.59 -4.54
CA ALA A 191 14.43 -18.47 -3.09
C ALA A 191 15.43 -19.37 -2.34
N GLU A 192 15.66 -20.58 -2.85
CA GLU A 192 16.61 -21.55 -2.28
C GLU A 192 18.08 -21.15 -2.46
N ASN A 193 18.43 -20.66 -3.67
CA ASN A 193 19.84 -20.38 -4.02
C ASN A 193 20.29 -18.95 -3.69
N TYR A 194 19.36 -18.02 -3.52
CA TYR A 194 19.63 -16.60 -3.25
C TYR A 194 18.72 -16.07 -2.12
N PRO A 195 18.93 -16.50 -0.88
CA PRO A 195 18.15 -15.99 0.26
C PRO A 195 18.32 -14.47 0.39
N VAL A 196 17.27 -13.76 0.86
CA VAL A 196 17.24 -12.30 1.04
C VAL A 196 17.10 -11.93 2.51
#